data_be7767f0ef9e87b301f0fdd2c27425a8
#
_entry.id   be7767f0ef9e87b301f0fdd2c27425a8
#
_cell.length_a   1.000
_cell.length_b   1.000
_cell.length_c   1.000
_cell.angle_alpha   90.00
_cell.angle_beta   90.00
_cell.angle_gamma   90.00
#
_symmetry.space_group_name_H-M   'P 1'
#
loop_
_entity.id
_entity.type
_entity.pdbx_description
1 polymer ?
#
loop_
_entity_poly.entity_id
_entity_poly.type
_entity_poly.pdbx_seq_one_letter_code
_entity_poly.pdbx_strand_id
1 'polypeptide(L)'
;MTMKKFLLLILFTFFFQTLLWADQLENESGKDSDESKGYALLIGVNKYKEPFQSLQFCEGDMKYLAETFERIGFQKDKIVLMAGTDNSINSPTKEHIMEQVEGICGKAEKDDLLIIAFSGHGVTIRGVEYICPNDADLNDKRTLIPTDKIFDILTDSPADHKLMIVDACRNELTIPGKKGLEEYETSQGEAQNKDEHNFALLASCKPNHVSWESDDLKHGVFTHFLVKGLLGEAKDKEGGNVTILGLAHYAYQKTKDFVEKMGMGSEQIPTLNCNNMEDFVLAKWDSGNSPSPSSPLPEDKPEHEPGERMVKMVDGIKYAFRWCPKGSFKMGSKYHFEWQQVKRELTDKYDELQHQVTLTEGFWMLETEVTQTMWKHIMGNEPSYFKDRPQNPVEQVSWSKCEEFCQKLSAKVGGIVSLPTEAQWEYACRARSKEAYAGNLDAMAWYGENKYHGSTHKVGLKRPNAWGLYDMHGNVWEWCRDWYAGYSDKKELNPNGPNNGKDRVNRGGSWASEAGACRSASRDSNIPEDKSPFIGFRPVLILNEK
;
A
#
# COMPACT_ATOMS: atom_id res chain seq x y z
N MET A 1 62.14 -41.37 47.43
CA MET A 1 61.07 -41.17 46.41
C MET A 1 61.78 -40.97 45.09
N THR A 2 61.70 -41.92 44.14
CA THR A 2 62.54 -41.91 42.96
C THR A 2 62.10 -40.88 41.93
N MET A 3 63.06 -40.27 41.28
CA MET A 3 62.91 -39.20 40.26
C MET A 3 61.81 -39.46 39.21
N LYS A 4 61.51 -40.80 38.95
CA LYS A 4 60.38 -41.19 38.08
C LYS A 4 58.97 -40.85 38.62
N LYS A 5 58.80 -40.86 39.98
CA LYS A 5 57.51 -40.51 40.59
C LYS A 5 57.29 -39.01 40.59
N PHE A 6 58.36 -38.21 40.62
CA PHE A 6 58.26 -36.73 40.53
C PHE A 6 57.96 -36.28 39.11
N LEU A 7 58.52 -36.92 38.10
CA LEU A 7 58.22 -36.62 36.70
C LEU A 7 56.78 -36.97 36.30
N LEU A 8 56.24 -38.09 36.87
CA LEU A 8 54.86 -38.52 36.63
C LEU A 8 53.85 -37.54 37.28
N LEU A 9 54.18 -36.92 38.44
CA LEU A 9 53.33 -35.98 39.12
C LEU A 9 53.28 -34.63 38.38
N ILE A 10 54.40 -34.19 37.81
CA ILE A 10 54.46 -32.97 37.01
C ILE A 10 53.73 -33.16 35.68
N LEU A 11 53.83 -34.29 35.03
CA LEU A 11 53.08 -34.63 33.81
C LEU A 11 51.57 -34.72 34.09
N PHE A 12 51.17 -35.24 35.26
CA PHE A 12 49.75 -35.32 35.64
C PHE A 12 49.16 -33.97 35.99
N THR A 13 49.91 -33.07 36.62
CA THR A 13 49.46 -31.69 36.88
C THR A 13 49.39 -30.86 35.60
N PHE A 14 50.31 -31.01 34.66
CA PHE A 14 50.25 -30.35 33.38
C PHE A 14 49.10 -30.87 32.53
N PHE A 15 48.81 -32.19 32.53
CA PHE A 15 47.69 -32.77 31.82
C PHE A 15 46.33 -32.34 32.41
N PHE A 16 46.25 -32.20 33.74
CA PHE A 16 45.05 -31.71 34.41
C PHE A 16 44.83 -30.21 34.19
N GLN A 17 45.88 -29.40 34.10
CA GLN A 17 45.77 -27.98 33.76
C GLN A 17 45.42 -27.79 32.29
N THR A 18 45.89 -28.62 31.37
CA THR A 18 45.48 -28.53 29.95
C THR A 18 44.05 -29.03 29.74
N LEU A 19 43.55 -30.01 30.52
CA LEU A 19 42.14 -30.42 30.50
C LEU A 19 41.23 -29.36 31.08
N LEU A 20 41.60 -28.69 32.16
CA LEU A 20 40.85 -27.53 32.71
C LEU A 20 40.86 -26.32 31.78
N TRP A 21 41.94 -26.14 31.01
CA TRP A 21 42.02 -25.08 30.01
C TRP A 21 41.20 -25.42 28.73
N ALA A 22 41.17 -26.69 28.36
CA ALA A 22 40.33 -27.18 27.28
C ALA A 22 38.83 -27.09 27.63
N ASP A 23 38.45 -27.45 28.87
CA ASP A 23 37.07 -27.27 29.37
C ASP A 23 36.66 -25.80 29.51
N GLN A 24 37.60 -24.88 29.79
CA GLN A 24 37.32 -23.42 29.75
C GLN A 24 37.20 -22.90 28.31
N LEU A 25 38.01 -23.42 27.37
CA LEU A 25 37.91 -23.07 25.95
C LEU A 25 36.65 -23.66 25.28
N GLU A 26 36.21 -24.85 25.69
CA GLU A 26 34.93 -25.41 25.21
C GLU A 26 33.71 -24.72 25.84
N ASN A 27 33.82 -24.18 27.08
CA ASN A 27 32.75 -23.38 27.67
C ASN A 27 32.72 -21.90 27.17
N GLU A 28 33.82 -21.40 26.61
CA GLU A 28 33.81 -20.09 25.93
C GLU A 28 33.46 -20.20 24.45
N SER A 29 33.69 -21.35 23.79
CA SER A 29 33.27 -21.59 22.40
C SER A 29 31.81 -22.03 22.25
N GLY A 30 31.09 -22.24 23.34
CA GLY A 30 29.67 -22.58 23.37
C GLY A 30 28.72 -21.38 23.59
N LYS A 31 29.22 -20.13 23.50
CA LYS A 31 28.42 -18.90 23.61
C LYS A 31 28.44 -18.02 22.36
N ASP A 32 28.59 -18.62 21.21
CA ASP A 32 28.25 -17.97 19.94
C ASP A 32 26.89 -18.49 19.44
N SER A 33 25.86 -18.31 20.24
CA SER A 33 24.54 -18.06 19.70
C SER A 33 24.52 -16.55 19.42
N ASP A 34 24.78 -16.17 18.19
CA ASP A 34 24.53 -14.84 17.64
C ASP A 34 22.99 -14.60 17.62
N GLU A 35 22.35 -14.65 18.78
CA GLU A 35 21.00 -14.17 19.01
C GLU A 35 21.09 -12.64 18.96
N SER A 36 20.77 -12.04 17.80
CA SER A 36 20.70 -10.61 17.70
C SER A 36 19.70 -10.10 18.74
N LYS A 37 20.23 -9.54 19.80
CA LYS A 37 19.43 -8.88 20.84
C LYS A 37 19.00 -7.55 20.28
N GLY A 38 17.72 -7.40 19.99
CA GLY A 38 17.19 -6.14 19.46
C GLY A 38 15.68 -6.05 19.61
N TYR A 39 15.19 -4.87 19.96
CA TYR A 39 13.77 -4.53 20.02
C TYR A 39 13.42 -3.49 18.97
N ALA A 40 12.26 -3.62 18.34
CA ALA A 40 11.76 -2.65 17.36
C ALA A 40 10.30 -2.29 17.66
N LEU A 41 9.99 -0.99 17.72
CA LEU A 41 8.63 -0.45 17.72
C LEU A 41 8.40 0.29 16.41
N LEU A 42 7.44 -0.16 15.63
CA LEU A 42 7.15 0.33 14.28
C LEU A 42 5.74 0.91 14.26
N ILE A 43 5.62 2.20 13.97
CA ILE A 43 4.38 2.97 14.10
C ILE A 43 4.02 3.55 12.74
N GLY A 44 2.95 3.07 12.11
CA GLY A 44 2.44 3.54 10.83
C GLY A 44 1.05 4.14 10.96
N VAL A 45 0.83 5.36 10.47
CA VAL A 45 -0.45 6.05 10.57
C VAL A 45 -0.90 6.56 9.20
N ASN A 46 -1.91 5.91 8.61
CA ASN A 46 -2.52 6.35 7.35
C ASN A 46 -3.75 7.24 7.57
N LYS A 47 -4.55 6.95 8.60
CA LYS A 47 -5.84 7.60 8.82
C LYS A 47 -5.80 8.53 10.02
N TYR A 48 -6.29 9.73 9.81
CA TYR A 48 -6.33 10.80 10.80
C TYR A 48 -7.72 11.41 10.89
N LYS A 49 -7.99 12.14 11.97
CA LYS A 49 -9.17 13.01 12.06
C LYS A 49 -8.96 14.27 11.21
N GLU A 50 -10.03 14.84 10.67
CA GLU A 50 -9.94 16.15 10.03
C GLU A 50 -9.30 17.20 10.97
N PRO A 51 -8.45 18.13 10.48
CA PRO A 51 -8.22 18.49 9.08
C PRO A 51 -7.03 17.78 8.39
N PHE A 52 -6.47 16.74 8.98
CA PHE A 52 -5.38 16.01 8.33
C PHE A 52 -5.87 15.25 7.11
N GLN A 53 -5.07 15.26 6.05
CA GLN A 53 -5.29 14.38 4.91
C GLN A 53 -4.82 12.96 5.26
N SER A 54 -5.54 11.95 4.77
CA SER A 54 -5.09 10.57 4.89
C SER A 54 -3.84 10.34 4.03
N LEU A 55 -2.90 9.55 4.55
CA LEU A 55 -1.73 9.03 3.85
C LEU A 55 -2.03 7.62 3.33
N GLN A 56 -1.17 7.09 2.45
CA GLN A 56 -1.47 5.83 1.78
C GLN A 56 -0.57 4.67 2.21
N PHE A 57 0.72 4.95 2.43
CA PHE A 57 1.70 3.87 2.52
C PHE A 57 2.33 3.71 3.90
N CYS A 58 2.07 4.59 4.86
CA CYS A 58 2.75 4.58 6.16
C CYS A 58 2.56 3.27 6.95
N GLU A 59 1.34 2.72 6.95
CA GLU A 59 1.06 1.43 7.61
C GLU A 59 1.76 0.27 6.88
N GLY A 60 1.74 0.30 5.53
CA GLY A 60 2.46 -0.64 4.66
C GLY A 60 3.97 -0.56 4.87
N ASP A 61 4.52 0.64 4.97
CA ASP A 61 5.94 0.89 5.21
C ASP A 61 6.44 0.27 6.50
N MET A 62 5.66 0.39 7.58
CA MET A 62 6.03 -0.19 8.85
C MET A 62 5.90 -1.72 8.87
N LYS A 63 4.93 -2.29 8.15
CA LYS A 63 4.85 -3.74 7.92
C LYS A 63 6.07 -4.24 7.14
N TYR A 64 6.44 -3.53 6.07
CA TYR A 64 7.60 -3.82 5.25
C TYR A 64 8.91 -3.77 6.04
N LEU A 65 9.04 -2.81 6.92
CA LEU A 65 10.17 -2.67 7.81
C LEU A 65 10.20 -3.80 8.87
N ALA A 66 9.04 -4.21 9.41
CA ALA A 66 8.92 -5.33 10.34
C ALA A 66 9.44 -6.64 9.74
N GLU A 67 8.98 -6.98 8.54
CA GLU A 67 9.44 -8.15 7.80
C GLU A 67 10.93 -8.08 7.46
N THR A 68 11.44 -6.86 7.20
CA THR A 68 12.87 -6.64 6.97
C THR A 68 13.68 -6.93 8.22
N PHE A 69 13.21 -6.49 9.38
CA PHE A 69 13.88 -6.76 10.66
C PHE A 69 13.87 -8.26 11.01
N GLU A 70 12.76 -8.97 10.78
CA GLU A 70 12.75 -10.44 10.91
C GLU A 70 13.83 -11.09 10.03
N ARG A 71 14.01 -10.63 8.79
CA ARG A 71 15.01 -11.15 7.84
C ARG A 71 16.46 -10.89 8.23
N ILE A 72 16.73 -9.78 8.88
CA ILE A 72 18.08 -9.43 9.34
C ILE A 72 18.35 -9.96 10.75
N GLY A 73 17.44 -10.79 11.31
CA GLY A 73 17.67 -11.56 12.53
C GLY A 73 16.97 -11.08 13.79
N PHE A 74 16.07 -10.07 13.72
CA PHE A 74 15.24 -9.73 14.88
C PHE A 74 14.23 -10.85 15.15
N GLN A 75 14.04 -11.18 16.41
CA GLN A 75 13.01 -12.13 16.82
C GLN A 75 11.63 -11.48 16.69
N LYS A 76 10.67 -12.20 16.13
CA LYS A 76 9.32 -11.69 15.84
C LYS A 76 8.59 -11.16 17.07
N ASP A 77 8.77 -11.77 18.23
CA ASP A 77 8.18 -11.37 19.52
C ASP A 77 8.83 -10.11 20.11
N LYS A 78 9.96 -9.67 19.55
CA LYS A 78 10.63 -8.40 19.90
C LYS A 78 10.30 -7.25 18.94
N ILE A 79 9.46 -7.51 17.93
CA ILE A 79 8.98 -6.49 17.00
C ILE A 79 7.53 -6.15 17.35
N VAL A 80 7.29 -4.91 17.75
CA VAL A 80 5.94 -4.38 18.00
C VAL A 80 5.53 -3.54 16.82
N LEU A 81 4.46 -3.94 16.11
CA LEU A 81 3.89 -3.21 14.98
C LEU A 81 2.59 -2.54 15.42
N MET A 82 2.55 -1.21 15.31
CA MET A 82 1.36 -0.38 15.52
C MET A 82 0.90 0.17 14.18
N ALA A 83 -0.13 -0.44 13.61
CA ALA A 83 -0.70 -0.05 12.32
C ALA A 83 -2.20 -0.38 12.31
N GLY A 84 -3.01 0.49 11.70
CA GLY A 84 -4.45 0.30 11.62
C GLY A 84 -5.26 1.22 12.52
N THR A 85 -6.59 1.15 12.39
CA THR A 85 -7.55 2.06 13.05
C THR A 85 -8.53 1.34 13.97
N ASP A 86 -8.31 0.05 14.23
CA ASP A 86 -9.09 -0.70 15.21
C ASP A 86 -8.77 -0.19 16.63
N ASN A 87 -9.71 -0.31 17.55
CA ASN A 87 -9.53 0.10 18.94
C ASN A 87 -8.68 -0.91 19.74
N SER A 88 -7.78 -1.62 19.09
CA SER A 88 -6.85 -2.54 19.74
C SER A 88 -5.68 -1.79 20.37
N ILE A 89 -4.94 -2.45 21.26
CA ILE A 89 -3.71 -1.92 21.85
C ILE A 89 -2.64 -1.57 20.81
N ASN A 90 -2.75 -2.11 19.60
CA ASN A 90 -1.88 -1.83 18.47
C ASN A 90 -2.35 -0.63 17.63
N SER A 91 -3.48 -0.01 17.97
CA SER A 91 -3.91 1.23 17.33
C SER A 91 -2.96 2.38 17.72
N PRO A 92 -2.39 3.14 16.77
CA PRO A 92 -1.37 4.14 17.04
C PRO A 92 -1.97 5.46 17.59
N THR A 93 -2.72 5.36 18.71
CA THR A 93 -3.15 6.52 19.49
C THR A 93 -1.99 7.04 20.33
N LYS A 94 -2.06 8.31 20.76
CA LYS A 94 -1.02 8.90 21.61
C LYS A 94 -0.73 8.06 22.87
N GLU A 95 -1.78 7.62 23.56
CA GLU A 95 -1.67 6.84 24.79
C GLU A 95 -0.94 5.51 24.52
N HIS A 96 -1.41 4.74 23.54
CA HIS A 96 -0.82 3.45 23.20
C HIS A 96 0.62 3.58 22.68
N ILE A 97 0.92 4.59 21.85
CA ILE A 97 2.30 4.83 21.38
C ILE A 97 3.22 5.05 22.58
N MET A 98 2.84 5.93 23.52
CA MET A 98 3.69 6.24 24.68
C MET A 98 3.87 5.03 25.59
N GLU A 99 2.80 4.24 25.81
CA GLU A 99 2.85 2.98 26.56
C GLU A 99 3.82 1.97 25.93
N GLN A 100 3.76 1.81 24.59
CA GLN A 100 4.68 0.90 23.88
C GLN A 100 6.13 1.41 23.90
N VAL A 101 6.35 2.72 23.75
CA VAL A 101 7.70 3.33 23.87
C VAL A 101 8.31 3.03 25.25
N GLU A 102 7.57 3.32 26.32
CA GLU A 102 8.02 3.03 27.69
C GLU A 102 8.23 1.52 27.89
N GLY A 103 7.32 0.70 27.36
CA GLY A 103 7.35 -0.76 27.50
C GLY A 103 8.57 -1.41 26.85
N ILE A 104 8.98 -1.02 25.63
CA ILE A 104 10.16 -1.60 24.99
C ILE A 104 11.45 -1.04 25.55
N CYS A 105 11.49 0.26 25.89
CA CYS A 105 12.67 0.87 26.52
C CYS A 105 12.97 0.26 27.90
N GLY A 106 11.93 -0.11 28.65
CA GLY A 106 12.08 -0.77 29.95
C GLY A 106 12.47 -2.25 29.89
N LYS A 107 12.32 -2.91 28.71
CA LYS A 107 12.72 -4.31 28.51
C LYS A 107 14.13 -4.46 27.96
N ALA A 108 14.65 -3.42 27.33
CA ALA A 108 15.96 -3.47 26.69
C ALA A 108 17.08 -3.60 27.73
N GLU A 109 18.06 -4.44 27.42
CA GLU A 109 19.29 -4.63 28.19
C GLU A 109 20.46 -3.89 27.53
N LYS A 110 21.60 -3.83 28.23
CA LYS A 110 22.76 -3.05 27.81
C LYS A 110 23.26 -3.39 26.40
N ASP A 111 23.34 -4.66 26.04
CA ASP A 111 23.86 -5.10 24.74
C ASP A 111 22.81 -5.11 23.62
N ASP A 112 21.58 -4.59 23.87
CA ASP A 112 20.51 -4.58 22.90
C ASP A 112 20.62 -3.41 21.91
N LEU A 113 20.10 -3.63 20.70
CA LEU A 113 19.79 -2.60 19.72
C LEU A 113 18.30 -2.23 19.84
N LEU A 114 18.01 -0.99 20.17
CA LEU A 114 16.65 -0.47 20.33
C LEU A 114 16.28 0.45 19.18
N ILE A 115 15.20 0.09 18.44
CA ILE A 115 14.74 0.85 17.27
C ILE A 115 13.31 1.32 17.52
N ILE A 116 13.05 2.61 17.29
CA ILE A 116 11.70 3.19 17.18
C ILE A 116 11.56 3.80 15.79
N ALA A 117 10.59 3.34 14.98
CA ALA A 117 10.31 3.90 13.67
C ALA A 117 8.88 4.44 13.60
N PHE A 118 8.73 5.61 13.01
CA PHE A 118 7.45 6.27 12.78
C PHE A 118 7.32 6.66 11.30
N SER A 119 6.18 6.32 10.70
CA SER A 119 5.76 6.82 9.38
C SER A 119 4.35 7.41 9.47
N GLY A 120 4.21 8.69 9.09
CA GLY A 120 2.96 9.44 9.25
C GLY A 120 3.12 10.94 9.11
N HIS A 121 2.11 11.70 9.55
CA HIS A 121 2.23 13.15 9.63
C HIS A 121 3.15 13.59 10.76
N GLY A 122 4.01 14.55 10.42
CA GLY A 122 4.80 15.30 11.40
C GLY A 122 4.59 16.79 11.22
N VAL A 123 4.68 17.55 12.30
CA VAL A 123 4.48 18.99 12.32
C VAL A 123 5.49 19.68 13.22
N THR A 124 5.90 20.88 12.85
CA THR A 124 6.69 21.76 13.70
C THR A 124 5.79 22.87 14.24
N ILE A 125 5.80 23.09 15.55
CA ILE A 125 5.04 24.17 16.21
C ILE A 125 6.00 24.96 17.09
N ARG A 126 6.30 26.21 16.72
CA ARG A 126 7.25 27.08 17.46
C ARG A 126 8.62 26.42 17.68
N GLY A 127 9.15 25.79 16.65
CA GLY A 127 10.46 25.12 16.69
C GLY A 127 10.50 23.76 17.39
N VAL A 128 9.38 23.29 17.97
CA VAL A 128 9.25 21.93 18.52
C VAL A 128 8.65 21.00 17.48
N GLU A 129 9.29 19.87 17.25
CA GLU A 129 8.82 18.84 16.32
C GLU A 129 7.90 17.84 17.02
N TYR A 130 6.83 17.47 16.34
CA TYR A 130 5.84 16.51 16.82
C TYR A 130 5.57 15.45 15.78
N ILE A 131 5.40 14.21 16.21
CA ILE A 131 4.72 13.17 15.44
C ILE A 131 3.23 13.20 15.78
N CYS A 132 2.40 12.87 14.76
CA CYS A 132 0.95 12.91 14.87
C CYS A 132 0.39 11.48 15.00
N PRO A 133 -0.15 11.08 16.16
CA PRO A 133 -0.91 9.85 16.31
C PRO A 133 -2.22 9.88 15.49
N ASN A 134 -2.91 8.75 15.37
CA ASN A 134 -4.17 8.67 14.64
C ASN A 134 -5.33 9.46 15.30
N ASP A 135 -5.21 9.75 16.60
CA ASP A 135 -6.15 10.58 17.38
C ASP A 135 -5.72 12.06 17.49
N ALA A 136 -4.70 12.48 16.73
CA ALA A 136 -4.19 13.84 16.71
C ALA A 136 -5.26 14.88 16.35
N ASP A 137 -5.26 16.02 17.07
CA ASP A 137 -6.06 17.21 16.78
C ASP A 137 -5.13 18.44 16.71
N LEU A 138 -5.04 19.08 15.56
CA LEU A 138 -4.20 20.28 15.38
C LEU A 138 -4.62 21.47 16.25
N ASN A 139 -5.87 21.50 16.70
CA ASN A 139 -6.36 22.54 17.60
C ASN A 139 -5.95 22.29 19.07
N ASP A 140 -5.55 21.05 19.39
CA ASP A 140 -5.09 20.68 20.72
C ASP A 140 -3.72 19.97 20.66
N LYS A 141 -2.65 20.75 20.78
CA LYS A 141 -1.27 20.22 20.77
C LYS A 141 -1.01 19.14 21.82
N ARG A 142 -1.88 19.00 22.84
CA ARG A 142 -1.76 17.95 23.85
C ARG A 142 -2.03 16.57 23.29
N THR A 143 -2.65 16.48 22.12
CA THR A 143 -2.88 15.23 21.39
C THR A 143 -1.67 14.79 20.57
N LEU A 144 -0.73 15.69 20.30
CA LEU A 144 0.50 15.43 19.57
C LEU A 144 1.59 14.87 20.51
N ILE A 145 2.58 14.17 19.95
CA ILE A 145 3.72 13.65 20.70
C ILE A 145 4.98 14.45 20.32
N PRO A 146 5.56 15.24 21.24
CA PRO A 146 6.85 15.88 20.99
C PRO A 146 7.92 14.80 20.76
N THR A 147 8.72 14.94 19.71
CA THR A 147 9.83 14.00 19.43
C THR A 147 10.85 13.97 20.56
N ASP A 148 11.11 15.11 21.17
CA ASP A 148 12.01 15.21 22.34
C ASP A 148 11.58 14.29 23.49
N LYS A 149 10.27 14.13 23.73
CA LYS A 149 9.79 13.23 24.78
C LYS A 149 10.15 11.76 24.51
N ILE A 150 10.11 11.34 23.24
CA ILE A 150 10.53 9.99 22.84
C ILE A 150 12.05 9.87 22.99
N PHE A 151 12.80 10.92 22.64
CA PHE A 151 14.26 10.94 22.81
C PHE A 151 14.67 10.81 24.27
N ASP A 152 14.00 11.50 25.18
CA ASP A 152 14.28 11.41 26.62
C ASP A 152 14.10 9.96 27.10
N ILE A 153 12.99 9.29 26.76
CA ILE A 153 12.73 7.90 27.15
C ILE A 153 13.74 6.93 26.49
N LEU A 154 14.09 7.13 25.22
CA LEU A 154 15.13 6.35 24.56
C LEU A 154 16.48 6.51 25.23
N THR A 155 16.85 7.73 25.60
CA THR A 155 18.12 8.05 26.26
C THR A 155 18.23 7.36 27.59
N ASP A 156 17.15 7.33 28.38
CA ASP A 156 17.08 6.70 29.68
C ASP A 156 17.12 5.16 29.63
N SER A 157 16.91 4.55 28.45
CA SER A 157 17.03 3.12 28.28
C SER A 157 18.48 2.64 28.44
N PRO A 158 18.71 1.45 29.04
CA PRO A 158 20.05 0.89 29.22
C PRO A 158 20.73 0.40 27.93
N ALA A 159 20.01 0.28 26.81
CA ALA A 159 20.55 -0.22 25.53
C ALA A 159 21.77 0.59 25.06
N ASP A 160 22.81 -0.08 24.55
CA ASP A 160 24.02 0.58 24.03
C ASP A 160 23.76 1.25 22.67
N HIS A 161 22.89 0.66 21.83
CA HIS A 161 22.59 1.16 20.50
C HIS A 161 21.11 1.55 20.38
N LYS A 162 20.86 2.81 20.07
CA LYS A 162 19.50 3.38 19.99
C LYS A 162 19.33 4.11 18.68
N LEU A 163 18.27 3.76 17.93
CA LEU A 163 17.95 4.36 16.64
C LEU A 163 16.50 4.80 16.59
N MET A 164 16.27 6.07 16.31
CA MET A 164 14.95 6.55 15.91
C MET A 164 14.92 6.81 14.41
N ILE A 165 13.91 6.29 13.73
CA ILE A 165 13.65 6.49 12.30
C ILE A 165 12.35 7.28 12.18
N VAL A 166 12.37 8.41 11.45
CA VAL A 166 11.18 9.26 11.27
C VAL A 166 10.96 9.51 9.78
N ASP A 167 9.91 8.90 9.23
CA ASP A 167 9.44 9.17 7.88
C ASP A 167 8.18 10.04 7.94
N ALA A 168 8.39 11.35 8.06
CA ALA A 168 7.33 12.34 8.21
C ALA A 168 7.76 13.70 7.68
N CYS A 169 6.79 14.51 7.25
CA CYS A 169 7.02 15.92 6.95
C CYS A 169 7.44 16.69 8.22
N ARG A 170 8.32 17.68 8.06
CA ARG A 170 8.80 18.51 9.17
C ARG A 170 8.50 19.99 8.95
N ASN A 171 7.32 20.30 8.37
CA ASN A 171 6.91 21.66 8.01
C ASN A 171 6.33 22.40 9.21
N GLU A 172 6.61 23.71 9.26
CA GLU A 172 6.01 24.59 10.27
C GLU A 172 4.53 24.83 9.95
N LEU A 173 3.66 24.57 10.92
CA LEU A 173 2.22 24.80 10.81
C LEU A 173 1.90 26.28 11.05
N THR A 174 1.49 26.95 9.98
CA THR A 174 0.78 28.22 10.08
C THR A 174 -0.71 27.94 10.27
N ILE A 175 -1.23 28.09 11.48
CA ILE A 175 -2.68 27.93 11.74
C ILE A 175 -3.40 29.16 11.20
N PRO A 176 -4.22 29.07 10.11
CA PRO A 176 -4.97 30.21 9.60
C PRO A 176 -6.01 30.64 10.63
N GLY A 177 -6.00 31.92 11.00
CA GLY A 177 -7.11 32.56 11.74
C GLY A 177 -6.86 32.96 13.18
N LYS A 178 -5.71 32.69 13.79
CA LYS A 178 -5.33 33.31 15.08
C LYS A 178 -4.37 34.48 14.87
N LYS A 179 -4.93 35.68 14.64
CA LYS A 179 -4.24 36.94 14.93
C LYS A 179 -4.08 37.05 16.46
N GLY A 180 -2.84 37.20 16.93
CA GLY A 180 -2.51 37.59 18.29
C GLY A 180 -2.54 36.43 19.30
N LEU A 181 -1.51 35.60 19.31
CA LEU A 181 -0.97 35.09 20.55
C LEU A 181 0.22 35.99 20.88
N GLU A 182 0.09 36.67 22.01
CA GLU A 182 1.09 37.55 22.59
C GLU A 182 2.49 36.90 22.51
N GLU A 183 3.48 37.74 22.19
CA GLU A 183 4.88 37.43 22.36
C GLU A 183 5.09 36.96 23.81
N TYR A 184 5.03 35.66 24.01
CA TYR A 184 5.71 35.08 25.16
C TYR A 184 7.18 35.13 24.81
N GLU A 185 7.88 36.00 25.53
CA GLU A 185 9.32 36.09 25.58
C GLU A 185 9.91 34.69 25.41
N THR A 186 10.74 34.54 24.39
CA THR A 186 11.74 33.49 24.34
C THR A 186 12.56 33.58 25.61
N SER A 187 12.12 32.89 26.68
CA SER A 187 13.08 32.37 27.61
C SER A 187 13.98 31.49 26.72
N GLN A 188 15.14 32.01 26.40
CA GLN A 188 16.29 31.19 26.07
C GLN A 188 16.43 30.23 27.26
N GLY A 189 15.69 29.14 27.26
CA GLY A 189 16.04 27.96 27.96
C GLY A 189 17.41 27.63 27.38
N GLU A 190 18.41 27.84 28.22
CA GLU A 190 19.75 27.36 28.02
C GLU A 190 19.62 25.99 27.38
N ALA A 191 20.18 25.84 26.20
CA ALA A 191 20.44 24.53 25.62
C ALA A 191 21.28 23.83 26.72
N GLN A 192 20.60 23.09 27.61
CA GLN A 192 21.27 22.14 28.47
C GLN A 192 22.10 21.30 27.52
N ASN A 193 23.39 21.20 27.82
CA ASN A 193 24.36 20.36 27.15
C ASN A 193 23.73 18.98 26.93
N LYS A 194 23.13 18.76 25.74
CA LYS A 194 22.60 17.46 25.29
C LYS A 194 23.73 16.59 24.71
N ASP A 195 24.96 16.79 25.21
CA ASP A 195 26.16 16.15 24.66
C ASP A 195 26.40 14.71 25.14
N GLU A 196 25.47 14.12 25.90
CA GLU A 196 25.66 12.77 26.47
C GLU A 196 24.67 11.71 25.93
N HIS A 197 23.93 11.98 24.85
CA HIS A 197 22.89 11.07 24.39
C HIS A 197 23.43 10.12 23.31
N ASN A 198 23.60 8.85 23.66
CA ASN A 198 23.98 7.77 22.74
C ASN A 198 22.79 7.30 21.89
N PHE A 199 22.27 8.12 20.97
CA PHE A 199 21.27 7.68 20.01
C PHE A 199 21.48 8.29 18.62
N ALA A 200 20.98 7.59 17.58
CA ALA A 200 20.91 8.08 16.22
C ALA A 200 19.48 8.46 15.85
N LEU A 201 19.29 9.60 15.22
CA LEU A 201 18.04 10.00 14.55
C LEU A 201 18.24 9.98 13.03
N LEU A 202 17.56 9.08 12.35
CA LEU A 202 17.51 9.01 10.89
C LEU A 202 16.14 9.51 10.41
N ALA A 203 16.10 10.71 9.84
CA ALA A 203 14.88 11.35 9.37
C ALA A 203 14.83 11.38 7.84
N SER A 204 13.63 11.22 7.28
CA SER A 204 13.38 11.19 5.84
C SER A 204 13.62 12.52 5.15
N CYS A 205 13.60 13.64 5.87
CA CYS A 205 13.83 14.98 5.35
C CYS A 205 14.42 15.92 6.39
N LYS A 206 15.03 17.02 5.90
CA LYS A 206 15.46 18.15 6.74
C LYS A 206 14.27 18.89 7.37
N PRO A 207 14.46 19.67 8.45
CA PRO A 207 13.47 20.62 8.93
C PRO A 207 12.96 21.53 7.80
N ASN A 208 11.66 21.82 7.79
CA ASN A 208 10.96 22.60 6.76
C ASN A 208 10.94 21.97 5.35
N HIS A 209 11.14 20.65 5.26
CA HIS A 209 11.02 19.88 4.04
C HIS A 209 9.93 18.80 4.18
N VAL A 210 9.51 18.26 3.03
CA VAL A 210 8.47 17.23 2.94
C VAL A 210 9.08 15.84 2.80
N SER A 211 8.39 14.83 3.28
CA SER A 211 8.59 13.44 2.91
C SER A 211 7.56 13.03 1.86
N TRP A 212 8.01 12.36 0.81
CA TRP A 212 7.18 11.97 -0.32
C TRP A 212 6.78 10.50 -0.24
N GLU A 213 5.52 10.23 -0.54
CA GLU A 213 5.02 8.90 -0.90
C GLU A 213 5.08 8.74 -2.43
N SER A 214 5.35 7.53 -2.91
CA SER A 214 5.43 7.24 -4.35
C SER A 214 4.50 6.10 -4.74
N ASP A 215 3.57 6.40 -5.63
CA ASP A 215 2.70 5.38 -6.24
C ASP A 215 3.46 4.34 -7.06
N ASP A 216 4.60 4.71 -7.64
CA ASP A 216 5.45 3.78 -8.41
C ASP A 216 6.19 2.81 -7.50
N LEU A 217 6.62 3.25 -6.32
CA LEU A 217 7.29 2.44 -5.32
C LEU A 217 6.30 1.72 -4.39
N LYS A 218 5.06 2.20 -4.28
CA LYS A 218 4.03 1.77 -3.30
C LYS A 218 4.44 1.96 -1.83
N HIS A 219 5.35 2.89 -1.60
CA HIS A 219 6.00 3.18 -0.33
C HIS A 219 6.31 4.67 -0.19
N GLY A 220 6.57 5.10 1.03
CA GLY A 220 7.35 6.31 1.27
C GLY A 220 8.72 6.16 0.58
N VAL A 221 9.13 7.19 -0.16
CA VAL A 221 10.37 7.12 -0.95
C VAL A 221 11.58 6.80 -0.07
N PHE A 222 11.65 7.43 1.10
CA PHE A 222 12.72 7.20 2.05
C PHE A 222 12.69 5.77 2.61
N THR A 223 11.54 5.30 3.11
CA THR A 223 11.40 3.96 3.70
C THR A 223 11.70 2.87 2.67
N HIS A 224 11.31 3.05 1.41
CA HIS A 224 11.66 2.11 0.34
C HIS A 224 13.17 1.91 0.23
N PHE A 225 13.95 3.00 0.16
CA PHE A 225 15.41 2.88 0.06
C PHE A 225 16.07 2.47 1.36
N LEU A 226 15.50 2.83 2.51
CA LEU A 226 15.95 2.34 3.81
C LEU A 226 15.91 0.81 3.87
N VAL A 227 14.78 0.22 3.51
CA VAL A 227 14.60 -1.25 3.46
C VAL A 227 15.57 -1.90 2.48
N LYS A 228 15.73 -1.37 1.27
CA LYS A 228 16.72 -1.89 0.31
C LYS A 228 18.14 -1.86 0.86
N GLY A 229 18.49 -0.78 1.54
CA GLY A 229 19.78 -0.66 2.21
C GLY A 229 20.00 -1.74 3.27
N LEU A 230 19.01 -1.96 4.16
CA LEU A 230 19.02 -3.01 5.18
C LEU A 230 19.13 -4.41 4.55
N LEU A 231 18.51 -4.64 3.41
CA LEU A 231 18.57 -5.90 2.67
C LEU A 231 19.88 -6.11 1.89
N GLY A 232 20.89 -5.31 2.17
CA GLY A 232 22.27 -5.51 1.72
C GLY A 232 22.71 -4.61 0.56
N GLU A 233 21.86 -3.71 0.02
CA GLU A 233 22.33 -2.74 -0.98
C GLU A 233 23.26 -1.66 -0.36
N ALA A 234 23.21 -1.46 0.98
CA ALA A 234 24.08 -0.56 1.73
C ALA A 234 25.28 -1.25 2.40
N LYS A 235 25.50 -2.56 2.14
CA LYS A 235 26.58 -3.32 2.77
C LYS A 235 27.96 -2.80 2.38
N ASP A 236 28.91 -2.84 3.32
CA ASP A 236 30.31 -2.57 3.06
C ASP A 236 30.95 -3.61 2.11
N LYS A 237 32.10 -3.26 1.55
CA LYS A 237 32.81 -4.14 0.59
C LYS A 237 33.64 -5.22 1.28
N GLU A 238 33.94 -5.07 2.56
CA GLU A 238 34.95 -5.85 3.29
C GLU A 238 34.35 -6.94 4.15
N GLY A 239 33.20 -6.68 4.80
CA GLY A 239 32.62 -7.61 5.77
C GLY A 239 31.15 -7.99 5.54
N GLY A 240 30.50 -7.44 4.51
CA GLY A 240 29.08 -7.65 4.28
C GLY A 240 28.17 -6.97 5.30
N ASN A 241 28.69 -6.06 6.14
CA ASN A 241 27.94 -5.37 7.18
C ASN A 241 27.16 -4.18 6.62
N VAL A 242 25.93 -4.01 7.09
CA VAL A 242 25.17 -2.77 6.94
C VAL A 242 25.25 -2.02 8.25
N THR A 243 26.00 -0.92 8.25
CA THR A 243 26.14 -0.06 9.43
C THR A 243 25.15 1.11 9.36
N ILE A 244 24.92 1.80 10.49
CA ILE A 244 24.02 2.98 10.51
C ILE A 244 24.51 4.10 9.59
N LEU A 245 25.81 4.34 9.52
CA LEU A 245 26.39 5.35 8.62
C LEU A 245 26.27 4.93 7.15
N GLY A 246 26.55 3.66 6.85
CA GLY A 246 26.40 3.10 5.51
C GLY A 246 24.97 3.16 5.02
N LEU A 247 24.02 2.77 5.88
CA LEU A 247 22.58 2.82 5.58
C LEU A 247 22.08 4.24 5.35
N ALA A 248 22.46 5.18 6.23
CA ALA A 248 22.07 6.59 6.10
C ALA A 248 22.63 7.23 4.81
N HIS A 249 23.89 6.95 4.47
CA HIS A 249 24.47 7.42 3.22
C HIS A 249 23.75 6.86 1.99
N TYR A 250 23.47 5.56 1.98
CA TYR A 250 22.73 4.91 0.90
C TYR A 250 21.31 5.50 0.76
N ALA A 251 20.55 5.59 1.85
CA ALA A 251 19.20 6.14 1.84
C ALA A 251 19.19 7.60 1.37
N TYR A 252 20.16 8.42 1.83
CA TYR A 252 20.32 9.79 1.36
C TYR A 252 20.49 9.88 -0.16
N GLN A 253 21.47 9.15 -0.72
CA GLN A 253 21.77 9.22 -2.15
C GLN A 253 20.58 8.75 -2.99
N LYS A 254 20.00 7.59 -2.64
CA LYS A 254 18.92 7.00 -3.43
C LYS A 254 17.63 7.78 -3.36
N THR A 255 17.25 8.29 -2.18
CA THR A 255 16.07 9.14 -2.02
C THR A 255 16.21 10.42 -2.83
N LYS A 256 17.35 11.10 -2.72
CA LYS A 256 17.64 12.33 -3.46
C LYS A 256 17.58 12.09 -4.97
N ASP A 257 18.31 11.10 -5.49
CA ASP A 257 18.36 10.78 -6.92
C ASP A 257 16.96 10.44 -7.47
N PHE A 258 16.13 9.73 -6.69
CA PHE A 258 14.78 9.38 -7.09
C PHE A 258 13.88 10.61 -7.19
N VAL A 259 13.87 11.46 -6.15
CA VAL A 259 13.04 12.67 -6.08
C VAL A 259 13.40 13.66 -7.18
N GLU A 260 14.71 13.87 -7.43
CA GLU A 260 15.22 14.71 -8.53
C GLU A 260 14.76 14.15 -9.89
N LYS A 261 14.93 12.85 -10.13
CA LYS A 261 14.54 12.19 -11.39
C LYS A 261 13.04 12.26 -11.67
N MET A 262 12.23 12.16 -10.63
CA MET A 262 10.77 12.19 -10.74
C MET A 262 10.20 13.62 -10.82
N GLY A 263 11.02 14.66 -10.62
CA GLY A 263 10.59 16.06 -10.67
C GLY A 263 9.57 16.41 -9.59
N MET A 264 9.69 15.81 -8.42
CA MET A 264 8.79 15.99 -7.27
C MET A 264 9.01 17.33 -6.58
N GLY A 265 8.80 18.44 -7.22
CA GLY A 265 8.64 19.85 -6.82
C GLY A 265 9.42 20.43 -5.62
N SER A 266 9.83 19.65 -4.63
CA SER A 266 10.69 20.02 -3.50
C SER A 266 11.66 18.91 -3.14
N GLU A 267 12.84 19.29 -2.68
CA GLU A 267 13.89 18.34 -2.30
C GLU A 267 13.47 17.53 -1.05
N GLN A 268 13.57 16.20 -1.14
CA GLN A 268 13.58 15.32 0.03
C GLN A 268 15.02 14.93 0.32
N ILE A 269 15.55 15.38 1.44
CA ILE A 269 16.95 15.18 1.83
C ILE A 269 16.98 14.47 3.17
N PRO A 270 17.15 13.15 3.22
CA PRO A 270 17.31 12.42 4.48
C PRO A 270 18.47 12.95 5.31
N THR A 271 18.35 12.90 6.61
CA THR A 271 19.37 13.36 7.55
C THR A 271 19.65 12.32 8.61
N LEU A 272 20.91 12.17 8.99
CA LEU A 272 21.33 11.41 10.15
C LEU A 272 21.93 12.37 11.18
N ASN A 273 21.37 12.35 12.39
CA ASN A 273 21.92 13.02 13.57
C ASN A 273 22.43 11.95 14.52
N CYS A 274 23.74 11.91 14.75
CA CYS A 274 24.37 11.01 15.72
C CYS A 274 25.06 11.89 16.77
N ASN A 275 24.62 11.82 18.03
CA ASN A 275 25.31 12.46 19.15
C ASN A 275 26.14 11.39 19.87
N ASN A 276 27.47 11.54 19.87
CA ASN A 276 28.43 10.69 20.57
C ASN A 276 28.29 9.17 20.35
N MET A 277 27.74 8.73 19.22
CA MET A 277 27.62 7.32 18.88
C MET A 277 28.70 6.87 17.92
N GLU A 278 29.33 5.74 18.20
CA GLU A 278 30.13 4.99 17.24
C GLU A 278 29.24 4.37 16.15
N ASP A 279 29.80 4.14 14.96
CA ASP A 279 29.12 3.42 13.91
C ASP A 279 28.84 1.97 14.37
N PHE A 280 27.62 1.49 14.25
CA PHE A 280 27.21 0.15 14.67
C PHE A 280 26.54 -0.64 13.55
N VAL A 281 26.62 -1.96 13.65
CA VAL A 281 26.09 -2.88 12.63
C VAL A 281 24.60 -3.11 12.88
N LEU A 282 23.80 -2.86 11.84
CA LEU A 282 22.35 -3.13 11.81
C LEU A 282 22.04 -4.50 11.22
N ALA A 283 22.82 -4.94 10.22
CA ALA A 283 22.64 -6.21 9.55
C ALA A 283 23.98 -6.79 9.07
N LYS A 284 24.10 -8.12 9.03
CA LYS A 284 25.26 -8.84 8.51
C LYS A 284 24.83 -9.73 7.35
N TRP A 285 25.55 -9.62 6.23
CA TRP A 285 25.28 -10.40 5.02
C TRP A 285 26.52 -11.19 4.60
N ASP A 286 26.64 -12.43 5.04
CA ASP A 286 27.75 -13.33 4.64
C ASP A 286 27.65 -13.71 3.17
N SER A 287 28.79 -13.86 2.51
CA SER A 287 28.92 -14.17 1.08
C SER A 287 28.27 -15.49 0.62
N GLY A 288 27.76 -16.30 1.55
CA GLY A 288 27.06 -17.57 1.30
C GLY A 288 25.55 -17.55 1.58
N ASN A 289 25.03 -16.57 2.32
CA ASN A 289 23.64 -16.51 2.79
C ASN A 289 22.92 -15.21 2.41
N SER A 290 23.46 -14.42 1.49
CA SER A 290 22.70 -13.26 0.99
C SER A 290 21.42 -13.77 0.35
N PRO A 291 20.22 -13.39 0.83
CA PRO A 291 19.03 -13.59 0.03
C PRO A 291 19.30 -12.90 -1.30
N SER A 292 19.09 -13.63 -2.39
CA SER A 292 19.25 -13.06 -3.74
C SER A 292 18.49 -11.73 -3.79
N PRO A 293 19.10 -10.63 -4.30
CA PRO A 293 18.37 -9.38 -4.54
C PRO A 293 17.13 -9.56 -5.43
N SER A 294 17.03 -10.74 -6.05
CA SER A 294 15.92 -11.17 -6.91
C SER A 294 14.86 -12.01 -6.18
N SER A 295 15.00 -12.30 -4.89
CA SER A 295 13.87 -12.89 -4.14
C SER A 295 12.91 -11.76 -3.80
N PRO A 296 11.73 -11.70 -4.42
CA PRO A 296 10.75 -10.67 -4.11
C PRO A 296 10.42 -10.74 -2.63
N LEU A 297 10.37 -9.57 -1.98
CA LEU A 297 9.89 -9.45 -0.60
C LEU A 297 8.45 -9.97 -0.52
N PRO A 298 7.99 -10.49 0.63
CA PRO A 298 6.63 -10.98 0.78
C PRO A 298 5.54 -10.01 0.33
N GLU A 299 5.78 -8.68 0.41
CA GLU A 299 4.88 -7.66 -0.14
C GLU A 299 4.88 -7.57 -1.67
N ASP A 300 5.92 -8.07 -2.36
CA ASP A 300 5.96 -8.17 -3.82
C ASP A 300 5.22 -9.42 -4.35
N LYS A 301 4.84 -10.36 -3.49
CA LYS A 301 3.85 -11.35 -3.90
C LYS A 301 2.48 -10.69 -3.75
N PRO A 302 1.81 -10.39 -4.88
CA PRO A 302 0.44 -9.96 -4.79
C PRO A 302 -0.34 -11.02 -4.02
N GLU A 303 -1.17 -10.61 -3.07
CA GLU A 303 -2.08 -11.49 -2.31
C GLU A 303 -2.84 -12.43 -3.26
N HIS A 304 -3.09 -11.95 -4.48
CA HIS A 304 -3.69 -12.65 -5.60
C HIS A 304 -2.96 -12.29 -6.91
N GLU A 305 -2.75 -13.28 -7.76
CA GLU A 305 -2.21 -13.04 -9.10
C GLU A 305 -3.22 -12.32 -10.01
N PRO A 306 -2.78 -11.36 -10.85
CA PRO A 306 -3.68 -10.70 -11.79
C PRO A 306 -4.45 -11.71 -12.65
N GLY A 307 -5.78 -11.65 -12.61
CA GLY A 307 -6.65 -12.62 -13.30
C GLY A 307 -6.86 -13.94 -12.54
N GLU A 308 -6.34 -14.08 -11.32
CA GLU A 308 -6.67 -15.22 -10.46
C GLU A 308 -8.18 -15.43 -10.39
N ARG A 309 -8.58 -16.70 -10.37
CA ARG A 309 -9.99 -17.05 -10.47
C ARG A 309 -10.55 -17.56 -9.16
N MET A 310 -11.53 -16.85 -8.61
CA MET A 310 -12.30 -17.27 -7.45
C MET A 310 -13.73 -17.71 -7.89
N VAL A 311 -14.27 -18.73 -7.23
CA VAL A 311 -15.65 -19.17 -7.46
C VAL A 311 -16.42 -19.15 -6.14
N LYS A 312 -17.53 -18.43 -6.10
CA LYS A 312 -18.53 -18.49 -5.04
C LYS A 312 -19.74 -19.28 -5.53
N MET A 313 -20.18 -20.27 -4.76
CA MET A 313 -21.40 -21.01 -5.02
C MET A 313 -22.51 -20.44 -4.16
N VAL A 314 -23.59 -19.98 -4.76
CA VAL A 314 -24.76 -19.44 -4.06
C VAL A 314 -25.96 -20.27 -4.48
N ASP A 315 -26.49 -21.07 -3.54
CA ASP A 315 -27.65 -21.94 -3.74
C ASP A 315 -27.59 -22.77 -5.05
N GLY A 316 -26.39 -23.30 -5.37
CA GLY A 316 -26.13 -24.09 -6.56
C GLY A 316 -25.79 -23.29 -7.83
N ILE A 317 -25.87 -21.97 -7.82
CA ILE A 317 -25.47 -21.11 -8.95
C ILE A 317 -24.04 -20.63 -8.73
N LYS A 318 -23.23 -20.72 -9.81
CA LYS A 318 -21.83 -20.37 -9.81
C LYS A 318 -21.63 -18.89 -10.16
N TYR A 319 -20.91 -18.18 -9.28
CA TYR A 319 -20.42 -16.82 -9.51
C TYR A 319 -18.88 -16.87 -9.56
N ALA A 320 -18.32 -16.70 -10.74
CA ALA A 320 -16.87 -16.70 -10.95
C ALA A 320 -16.37 -15.26 -11.02
N PHE A 321 -15.30 -14.97 -10.30
CA PHE A 321 -14.67 -13.65 -10.24
C PHE A 321 -13.20 -13.74 -10.66
N ARG A 322 -12.67 -12.63 -11.18
CA ARG A 322 -11.27 -12.45 -11.55
C ARG A 322 -10.66 -11.34 -10.71
N TRP A 323 -9.46 -11.57 -10.23
CA TRP A 323 -8.73 -10.58 -9.46
C TRP A 323 -8.18 -9.47 -10.33
N CYS A 324 -8.53 -8.24 -10.00
CA CYS A 324 -8.01 -7.01 -10.56
C CYS A 324 -7.11 -6.37 -9.49
N PRO A 325 -5.77 -6.38 -9.65
CA PRO A 325 -4.86 -5.90 -8.62
C PRO A 325 -4.93 -4.37 -8.47
N LYS A 326 -4.48 -3.86 -7.32
CA LYS A 326 -4.22 -2.42 -7.18
C LYS A 326 -3.23 -1.93 -8.24
N GLY A 327 -3.34 -0.69 -8.68
CA GLY A 327 -2.43 -0.16 -9.69
C GLY A 327 -2.86 1.16 -10.31
N SER A 328 -2.00 1.70 -11.15
CA SER A 328 -2.22 2.97 -11.84
C SER A 328 -2.31 2.76 -13.35
N PHE A 329 -3.17 3.52 -14.00
CA PHE A 329 -3.33 3.46 -15.45
C PHE A 329 -3.72 4.81 -16.06
N LYS A 330 -3.62 4.92 -17.38
CA LYS A 330 -4.14 6.06 -18.13
C LYS A 330 -5.59 5.78 -18.50
N MET A 331 -6.53 6.42 -17.81
CA MET A 331 -7.96 6.38 -18.09
C MET A 331 -8.29 7.35 -19.22
N GLY A 332 -9.21 6.98 -20.08
CA GLY A 332 -9.57 7.78 -21.24
C GLY A 332 -8.70 7.55 -22.48
N SER A 333 -8.77 8.42 -23.47
CA SER A 333 -8.12 8.27 -24.76
C SER A 333 -7.37 9.53 -25.22
N LYS A 334 -6.17 9.33 -25.81
CA LYS A 334 -5.44 10.40 -26.52
C LYS A 334 -6.10 10.76 -27.87
N TYR A 335 -6.85 9.82 -28.45
CA TYR A 335 -7.41 9.92 -29.79
C TYR A 335 -8.81 10.53 -29.82
N HIS A 336 -9.17 11.25 -28.78
CA HIS A 336 -10.45 11.98 -28.66
C HIS A 336 -10.78 12.84 -29.89
N PHE A 337 -9.79 13.31 -30.63
CA PHE A 337 -9.97 14.22 -31.75
C PHE A 337 -10.35 13.55 -33.09
N GLU A 338 -9.97 12.28 -33.33
CA GLU A 338 -10.16 11.65 -34.66
C GLU A 338 -11.56 11.05 -34.83
N TRP A 339 -12.20 10.58 -33.77
CA TRP A 339 -13.52 9.97 -33.81
C TRP A 339 -14.68 10.96 -33.68
N GLN A 340 -14.43 12.17 -33.14
CA GLN A 340 -15.44 13.23 -33.01
C GLN A 340 -15.78 13.96 -34.30
N GLN A 341 -15.02 13.78 -35.38
CA GLN A 341 -15.40 14.38 -36.66
C GLN A 341 -16.73 13.85 -37.22
N VAL A 342 -17.22 12.72 -36.74
CA VAL A 342 -18.48 12.10 -37.13
C VAL A 342 -19.67 12.50 -36.23
N LYS A 343 -19.43 12.91 -34.97
CA LYS A 343 -20.47 13.34 -34.02
C LYS A 343 -20.31 14.82 -33.58
N ARG A 344 -20.11 15.71 -34.51
CA ARG A 344 -19.62 17.09 -34.30
C ARG A 344 -20.52 18.06 -33.53
N GLU A 345 -21.67 17.65 -33.01
CA GLU A 345 -22.63 18.59 -32.40
C GLU A 345 -23.06 18.34 -30.94
N LEU A 346 -22.63 17.25 -30.27
CA LEU A 346 -23.24 16.91 -28.98
C LEU A 346 -22.31 16.39 -27.88
N THR A 347 -20.98 16.34 -28.02
CA THR A 347 -20.12 15.81 -26.96
C THR A 347 -19.13 16.85 -26.43
N ASP A 348 -19.08 16.95 -25.10
CA ASP A 348 -18.19 17.83 -24.36
C ASP A 348 -16.72 17.48 -24.68
N LYS A 349 -15.88 18.52 -24.85
CA LYS A 349 -14.44 18.43 -25.13
C LYS A 349 -13.67 17.55 -24.14
N TYR A 350 -14.22 17.26 -22.96
CA TYR A 350 -13.59 16.55 -21.85
C TYR A 350 -14.14 15.14 -21.63
N ASP A 351 -14.96 14.63 -22.53
CA ASP A 351 -15.69 13.39 -22.33
C ASP A 351 -14.78 12.15 -22.09
N GLU A 352 -13.73 11.98 -22.90
CA GLU A 352 -12.72 10.91 -22.75
C GLU A 352 -11.31 11.48 -22.50
N LEU A 353 -11.17 12.64 -21.85
CA LEU A 353 -9.86 13.25 -21.63
C LEU A 353 -8.93 12.30 -20.88
N GLN A 354 -7.76 12.01 -21.49
CA GLN A 354 -6.82 11.07 -20.88
C GLN A 354 -6.14 11.67 -19.66
N HIS A 355 -6.28 11.01 -18.53
CA HIS A 355 -5.67 11.39 -17.25
C HIS A 355 -5.13 10.17 -16.49
N GLN A 356 -4.35 10.40 -15.45
CA GLN A 356 -3.81 9.34 -14.60
C GLN A 356 -4.79 8.99 -13.50
N VAL A 357 -5.14 7.71 -13.37
CA VAL A 357 -5.94 7.16 -12.27
C VAL A 357 -5.13 6.12 -11.51
N THR A 358 -5.23 6.13 -10.18
CA THR A 358 -4.68 5.12 -9.29
C THR A 358 -5.80 4.46 -8.49
N LEU A 359 -5.86 3.13 -8.51
CA LEU A 359 -6.71 2.31 -7.66
C LEU A 359 -5.82 1.71 -6.55
N THR A 360 -6.05 2.11 -5.30
CA THR A 360 -5.19 1.76 -4.16
C THR A 360 -5.43 0.36 -3.64
N GLU A 361 -6.58 -0.22 -3.95
CA GLU A 361 -6.99 -1.56 -3.51
C GLU A 361 -7.32 -2.42 -4.72
N GLY A 362 -6.97 -3.71 -4.63
CA GLY A 362 -7.44 -4.70 -5.60
C GLY A 362 -8.92 -5.05 -5.35
N PHE A 363 -9.55 -5.63 -6.33
CA PHE A 363 -10.95 -6.04 -6.27
C PHE A 363 -11.21 -7.27 -7.14
N TRP A 364 -12.22 -8.02 -6.78
CA TRP A 364 -12.71 -9.13 -7.58
C TRP A 364 -13.81 -8.64 -8.51
N MET A 365 -13.68 -8.81 -9.83
CA MET A 365 -14.72 -8.48 -10.79
C MET A 365 -15.38 -9.75 -11.33
N LEU A 366 -16.70 -9.77 -11.49
CA LEU A 366 -17.40 -10.92 -12.07
C LEU A 366 -16.84 -11.22 -13.47
N GLU A 367 -16.53 -12.48 -13.73
CA GLU A 367 -15.81 -12.97 -14.92
C GLU A 367 -16.52 -12.61 -16.23
N THR A 368 -17.86 -12.54 -16.20
CA THR A 368 -18.74 -12.17 -17.31
C THR A 368 -19.77 -11.15 -16.82
N GLU A 369 -20.63 -10.66 -17.69
CA GLU A 369 -21.84 -9.97 -17.27
C GLU A 369 -22.72 -10.91 -16.41
N VAL A 370 -23.59 -10.34 -15.57
CA VAL A 370 -24.61 -11.12 -14.86
C VAL A 370 -25.54 -11.77 -15.85
N THR A 371 -25.68 -13.11 -15.76
CA THR A 371 -26.56 -13.86 -16.66
C THR A 371 -28.02 -13.80 -16.22
N GLN A 372 -28.96 -14.13 -17.15
CA GLN A 372 -30.39 -14.25 -16.83
C GLN A 372 -30.64 -15.28 -15.73
N THR A 373 -29.88 -16.39 -15.69
CA THR A 373 -29.93 -17.37 -14.59
C THR A 373 -29.54 -16.76 -13.24
N MET A 374 -28.41 -16.04 -13.19
CA MET A 374 -27.94 -15.38 -11.97
C MET A 374 -28.96 -14.36 -11.47
N TRP A 375 -29.49 -13.55 -12.38
CA TRP A 375 -30.51 -12.55 -12.06
C TRP A 375 -31.77 -13.19 -11.51
N LYS A 376 -32.36 -14.16 -12.21
CA LYS A 376 -33.58 -14.88 -11.78
C LYS A 376 -33.42 -15.47 -10.39
N HIS A 377 -32.23 -16.04 -10.13
CA HIS A 377 -31.93 -16.65 -8.83
C HIS A 377 -31.94 -15.65 -7.67
N ILE A 378 -31.39 -14.46 -7.86
CA ILE A 378 -31.31 -13.43 -6.81
C ILE A 378 -32.56 -12.57 -6.74
N MET A 379 -33.17 -12.23 -7.89
CA MET A 379 -34.25 -11.25 -7.98
C MET A 379 -35.63 -11.88 -8.13
N GLY A 380 -35.69 -13.15 -8.52
CA GLY A 380 -36.95 -13.92 -8.63
C GLY A 380 -37.81 -13.61 -9.87
N ASN A 381 -37.28 -12.78 -10.82
CA ASN A 381 -38.00 -12.39 -12.03
C ASN A 381 -37.11 -12.48 -13.29
N GLU A 382 -37.69 -12.31 -14.47
CA GLU A 382 -37.02 -12.40 -15.77
C GLU A 382 -37.33 -11.15 -16.62
N PRO A 383 -36.58 -10.04 -16.44
CA PRO A 383 -36.87 -8.78 -17.11
C PRO A 383 -36.44 -8.73 -18.58
N SER A 384 -35.53 -9.61 -18.99
CA SER A 384 -34.83 -9.55 -20.29
C SER A 384 -35.79 -9.53 -21.47
N TYR A 385 -35.46 -8.76 -22.51
CA TYR A 385 -36.14 -8.73 -23.79
C TYR A 385 -35.89 -10.03 -24.54
N PHE A 386 -34.64 -10.51 -24.61
CA PHE A 386 -34.28 -11.78 -25.22
C PHE A 386 -34.48 -12.93 -24.24
N LYS A 387 -35.71 -13.42 -24.14
CA LYS A 387 -36.13 -14.47 -23.20
C LYS A 387 -35.59 -15.85 -23.55
N ASP A 388 -35.68 -16.77 -22.58
CA ASP A 388 -35.32 -18.19 -22.73
C ASP A 388 -33.85 -18.45 -23.11
N ARG A 389 -32.97 -17.56 -22.69
CA ARG A 389 -31.52 -17.63 -22.93
C ARG A 389 -30.74 -17.54 -21.61
N PRO A 390 -30.82 -18.58 -20.76
CA PRO A 390 -30.37 -18.51 -19.35
C PRO A 390 -28.90 -18.10 -19.18
N GLN A 391 -28.06 -18.36 -20.18
CA GLN A 391 -26.62 -18.04 -20.16
C GLN A 391 -26.26 -16.73 -20.89
N ASN A 392 -27.24 -16.02 -21.45
CA ASN A 392 -27.03 -14.69 -21.98
C ASN A 392 -27.00 -13.67 -20.83
N PRO A 393 -26.40 -12.46 -21.04
CA PRO A 393 -26.49 -11.41 -20.05
C PRO A 393 -27.94 -11.05 -19.74
N VAL A 394 -28.22 -10.69 -18.52
CA VAL A 394 -29.47 -10.01 -18.19
C VAL A 394 -29.43 -8.61 -18.78
N GLU A 395 -30.49 -8.19 -19.42
CA GLU A 395 -30.69 -6.83 -19.93
C GLU A 395 -32.13 -6.35 -19.58
N GLN A 396 -32.52 -5.16 -19.95
CA GLN A 396 -33.76 -4.51 -19.51
C GLN A 396 -33.81 -4.25 -17.99
N VAL A 397 -32.64 -3.98 -17.40
CA VAL A 397 -32.48 -3.74 -15.96
C VAL A 397 -32.06 -2.30 -15.72
N SER A 398 -32.74 -1.61 -14.81
CA SER A 398 -32.39 -0.25 -14.39
C SER A 398 -31.20 -0.27 -13.43
N TRP A 399 -30.48 0.86 -13.34
CA TRP A 399 -29.34 1.02 -12.45
C TRP A 399 -29.70 0.67 -10.99
N SER A 400 -30.83 1.18 -10.49
CA SER A 400 -31.29 0.91 -9.12
C SER A 400 -31.60 -0.58 -8.86
N LYS A 401 -32.07 -1.30 -9.89
CA LYS A 401 -32.31 -2.75 -9.75
C LYS A 401 -31.00 -3.55 -9.80
N CYS A 402 -29.98 -3.06 -10.49
CA CYS A 402 -28.64 -3.67 -10.43
C CYS A 402 -28.00 -3.48 -9.06
N GLU A 403 -28.16 -2.32 -8.43
CA GLU A 403 -27.76 -2.08 -7.04
C GLU A 403 -28.50 -3.01 -6.04
N GLU A 404 -29.82 -3.18 -6.22
CA GLU A 404 -30.60 -4.13 -5.40
C GLU A 404 -30.08 -5.58 -5.54
N PHE A 405 -29.73 -5.99 -6.75
CA PHE A 405 -29.09 -7.29 -7.01
C PHE A 405 -27.76 -7.40 -6.24
N CYS A 406 -26.91 -6.39 -6.33
CA CYS A 406 -25.62 -6.36 -5.63
C CYS A 406 -25.77 -6.48 -4.12
N GLN A 407 -26.72 -5.74 -3.52
CA GLN A 407 -27.01 -5.82 -2.09
C GLN A 407 -27.48 -7.22 -1.66
N LYS A 408 -28.38 -7.83 -2.43
CA LYS A 408 -28.85 -9.19 -2.14
C LYS A 408 -27.75 -10.24 -2.31
N LEU A 409 -26.88 -10.08 -3.30
CA LEU A 409 -25.75 -10.99 -3.51
C LEU A 409 -24.69 -10.84 -2.41
N SER A 410 -24.43 -9.61 -1.91
CA SER A 410 -23.51 -9.35 -0.79
C SER A 410 -23.82 -10.21 0.42
N ALA A 411 -25.11 -10.32 0.79
CA ALA A 411 -25.57 -11.12 1.92
C ALA A 411 -25.27 -12.63 1.78
N LYS A 412 -24.94 -13.09 0.56
CA LYS A 412 -24.76 -14.51 0.24
C LYS A 412 -23.30 -14.91 -0.02
N VAL A 413 -22.43 -13.97 -0.37
CA VAL A 413 -21.05 -14.28 -0.79
C VAL A 413 -19.96 -13.96 0.24
N GLY A 414 -20.32 -13.30 1.34
CA GLY A 414 -19.40 -12.99 2.43
C GLY A 414 -18.43 -11.84 2.09
N GLY A 415 -18.97 -10.76 1.52
CA GLY A 415 -18.21 -9.55 1.15
C GLY A 415 -19.16 -8.48 0.61
N ILE A 416 -18.62 -7.31 0.26
CA ILE A 416 -19.39 -6.21 -0.31
C ILE A 416 -19.39 -6.35 -1.84
N VAL A 417 -20.58 -6.60 -2.41
CA VAL A 417 -20.81 -6.58 -3.85
C VAL A 417 -21.43 -5.25 -4.24
N SER A 418 -20.90 -4.61 -5.26
CA SER A 418 -21.41 -3.34 -5.80
C SER A 418 -21.25 -3.27 -7.30
N LEU A 419 -21.88 -2.31 -7.93
CA LEU A 419 -21.48 -1.91 -9.28
C LEU A 419 -20.03 -1.39 -9.25
N PRO A 420 -19.22 -1.63 -10.31
CA PRO A 420 -17.88 -1.07 -10.40
C PRO A 420 -17.96 0.47 -10.48
N THR A 421 -16.93 1.16 -9.99
CA THR A 421 -16.73 2.54 -10.44
C THR A 421 -16.36 2.51 -11.93
N GLU A 422 -16.56 3.62 -12.60
CA GLU A 422 -16.16 3.76 -14.01
C GLU A 422 -14.67 3.47 -14.20
N ALA A 423 -13.84 3.93 -13.26
CA ALA A 423 -12.40 3.69 -13.25
C ALA A 423 -12.05 2.20 -13.03
N GLN A 424 -12.72 1.52 -12.11
CA GLN A 424 -12.56 0.08 -11.91
C GLN A 424 -12.92 -0.70 -13.19
N TRP A 425 -14.01 -0.29 -13.84
CA TRP A 425 -14.44 -0.95 -15.07
C TRP A 425 -13.41 -0.80 -16.20
N GLU A 426 -12.93 0.44 -16.48
CA GLU A 426 -11.95 0.67 -17.55
C GLU A 426 -10.60 0.00 -17.25
N TYR A 427 -10.15 0.07 -15.99
CA TYR A 427 -8.92 -0.61 -15.53
C TYR A 427 -8.98 -2.12 -15.79
N ALA A 428 -10.09 -2.74 -15.39
CA ALA A 428 -10.35 -4.16 -15.58
C ALA A 428 -10.49 -4.53 -17.08
N CYS A 429 -11.19 -3.70 -17.85
CA CYS A 429 -11.32 -3.88 -19.30
C CYS A 429 -9.95 -3.87 -19.99
N ARG A 430 -9.12 -2.90 -19.68
CA ARG A 430 -7.77 -2.79 -20.27
C ARG A 430 -6.84 -3.94 -19.88
N ALA A 431 -6.92 -4.44 -18.65
CA ALA A 431 -6.04 -5.49 -18.15
C ALA A 431 -4.57 -5.25 -18.55
N ARG A 432 -4.06 -4.03 -18.32
CA ARG A 432 -2.74 -3.48 -18.70
C ARG A 432 -2.57 -3.08 -20.17
N SER A 433 -3.55 -3.29 -21.05
CA SER A 433 -3.47 -2.80 -22.43
C SER A 433 -3.51 -1.26 -22.49
N LYS A 434 -2.66 -0.67 -23.32
CA LYS A 434 -2.65 0.78 -23.60
C LYS A 434 -3.40 1.10 -24.90
N GLU A 435 -3.84 0.08 -25.60
CA GLU A 435 -4.50 0.19 -26.91
C GLU A 435 -6.00 0.53 -26.77
N ALA A 436 -6.65 0.74 -27.90
CA ALA A 436 -8.09 1.02 -27.94
C ALA A 436 -8.92 -0.14 -27.39
N TYR A 437 -8.44 -1.38 -27.56
CA TYR A 437 -9.07 -2.62 -27.08
C TYR A 437 -8.05 -3.45 -26.32
N ALA A 438 -8.53 -4.36 -25.48
CA ALA A 438 -7.67 -5.27 -24.74
C ALA A 438 -6.97 -6.34 -25.62
N GLY A 439 -7.32 -6.42 -26.89
CA GLY A 439 -6.77 -7.33 -27.87
C GLY A 439 -7.48 -7.21 -29.23
N ASN A 440 -7.56 -8.29 -30.01
CA ASN A 440 -8.28 -8.31 -31.28
C ASN A 440 -9.78 -8.26 -31.02
N LEU A 441 -10.47 -7.20 -31.47
CA LEU A 441 -11.89 -6.96 -31.19
C LEU A 441 -12.79 -8.09 -31.70
N ASP A 442 -12.60 -8.58 -32.93
CA ASP A 442 -13.42 -9.64 -33.51
C ASP A 442 -13.33 -10.95 -32.72
N ALA A 443 -12.18 -11.21 -32.11
CA ALA A 443 -11.97 -12.39 -31.30
C ALA A 443 -12.55 -12.24 -29.87
N MET A 444 -12.81 -11.00 -29.41
CA MET A 444 -13.18 -10.70 -28.03
C MET A 444 -14.60 -10.17 -27.87
N ALA A 445 -15.22 -9.65 -28.93
CA ALA A 445 -16.45 -8.89 -28.83
C ALA A 445 -17.60 -9.43 -29.67
N TRP A 446 -18.82 -9.27 -29.16
CA TRP A 446 -20.06 -9.34 -29.94
C TRP A 446 -20.54 -7.90 -30.17
N TYR A 447 -20.49 -7.42 -31.45
CA TYR A 447 -20.82 -6.04 -31.81
C TYR A 447 -21.46 -5.96 -33.21
N GLY A 448 -21.98 -4.82 -33.64
CA GLY A 448 -22.83 -4.66 -34.81
C GLY A 448 -22.19 -5.05 -36.14
N GLU A 449 -20.86 -4.98 -36.26
CA GLU A 449 -20.15 -5.36 -37.50
C GLU A 449 -19.90 -6.86 -37.62
N ASN A 450 -20.12 -7.66 -36.59
CA ASN A 450 -20.00 -9.11 -36.66
C ASN A 450 -21.12 -9.79 -37.49
N LYS A 451 -21.87 -9.08 -38.28
CA LYS A 451 -22.91 -9.49 -39.27
C LYS A 451 -23.88 -10.60 -38.86
N TYR A 452 -23.82 -11.11 -37.63
CA TYR A 452 -24.60 -12.22 -37.14
C TYR A 452 -25.36 -11.81 -35.88
N HIS A 453 -26.66 -11.55 -36.10
CA HIS A 453 -27.69 -11.63 -35.08
C HIS A 453 -27.93 -10.38 -34.21
N GLY A 454 -28.94 -9.65 -34.51
CA GLY A 454 -29.56 -8.59 -33.71
C GLY A 454 -30.02 -9.03 -32.31
N SER A 455 -29.13 -9.57 -31.49
CA SER A 455 -29.45 -10.05 -30.12
C SER A 455 -28.19 -10.22 -29.26
N THR A 456 -28.38 -10.31 -27.93
CA THR A 456 -27.33 -10.75 -27.01
C THR A 456 -26.88 -12.19 -27.26
N HIS A 457 -25.66 -12.51 -26.85
CA HIS A 457 -25.05 -13.84 -26.97
C HIS A 457 -24.75 -14.42 -25.58
N LYS A 458 -24.62 -15.75 -25.52
CA LYS A 458 -24.13 -16.43 -24.32
C LYS A 458 -22.81 -15.85 -23.89
N VAL A 459 -22.70 -15.52 -22.59
CA VAL A 459 -21.47 -14.95 -22.01
C VAL A 459 -20.29 -15.93 -22.09
N GLY A 460 -19.07 -15.39 -22.17
CA GLY A 460 -17.85 -16.17 -22.13
C GLY A 460 -17.54 -17.02 -23.36
N LEU A 461 -18.14 -16.74 -24.53
CA LEU A 461 -17.86 -17.46 -25.77
C LEU A 461 -16.69 -16.91 -26.59
N LYS A 462 -16.43 -15.63 -26.47
CA LYS A 462 -15.29 -14.95 -27.09
C LYS A 462 -14.04 -15.08 -26.24
N ARG A 463 -12.89 -14.59 -26.73
CA ARG A 463 -11.64 -14.60 -25.95
C ARG A 463 -11.69 -13.58 -24.81
N PRO A 464 -11.21 -13.93 -23.60
CA PRO A 464 -11.11 -12.97 -22.50
C PRO A 464 -9.93 -12.01 -22.70
N ASN A 465 -9.90 -10.95 -21.92
CA ASN A 465 -8.71 -10.11 -21.79
C ASN A 465 -7.60 -10.80 -20.98
N ALA A 466 -6.47 -10.12 -20.77
CA ALA A 466 -5.30 -10.68 -20.06
C ALA A 466 -5.56 -11.09 -18.61
N TRP A 467 -6.64 -10.58 -17.98
CA TRP A 467 -7.07 -10.96 -16.63
C TRP A 467 -8.22 -11.97 -16.61
N GLY A 468 -8.55 -12.55 -17.75
CA GLY A 468 -9.57 -13.59 -17.84
C GLY A 468 -11.01 -13.06 -17.77
N LEU A 469 -11.23 -11.77 -17.99
CA LEU A 469 -12.56 -11.16 -18.07
C LEU A 469 -13.09 -11.24 -19.50
N TYR A 470 -14.28 -11.76 -19.65
CA TYR A 470 -14.96 -11.95 -20.93
C TYR A 470 -15.94 -10.80 -21.22
N ASP A 471 -16.21 -10.59 -22.50
CA ASP A 471 -17.26 -9.69 -22.99
C ASP A 471 -17.13 -8.24 -22.50
N MET A 472 -15.88 -7.81 -22.17
CA MET A 472 -15.58 -6.42 -21.81
C MET A 472 -15.72 -5.45 -22.99
N HIS A 473 -15.90 -6.00 -24.19
CA HIS A 473 -16.11 -5.27 -25.46
C HIS A 473 -17.34 -5.86 -26.11
N GLY A 474 -18.44 -5.12 -26.19
CA GLY A 474 -19.70 -5.53 -26.82
C GLY A 474 -20.62 -6.37 -25.92
N ASN A 475 -21.48 -7.16 -26.50
CA ASN A 475 -22.60 -7.92 -25.92
C ASN A 475 -23.65 -7.00 -25.29
N VAL A 476 -23.43 -6.46 -24.08
CA VAL A 476 -24.28 -5.40 -23.50
C VAL A 476 -23.45 -4.28 -22.89
N TRP A 477 -23.92 -3.05 -22.97
CA TRP A 477 -23.42 -1.97 -22.13
C TRP A 477 -23.56 -2.33 -20.67
N GLU A 478 -22.63 -1.90 -19.81
CA GLU A 478 -22.58 -2.25 -18.41
C GLU A 478 -22.70 -1.03 -17.51
N TRP A 479 -23.70 -1.01 -16.63
CA TRP A 479 -23.87 0.03 -15.65
C TRP A 479 -22.67 0.13 -14.71
N CYS A 480 -22.17 1.38 -14.54
CA CYS A 480 -21.21 1.75 -13.51
C CYS A 480 -21.88 2.53 -12.38
N ARG A 481 -21.20 2.63 -11.25
CA ARG A 481 -21.72 3.33 -10.06
C ARG A 481 -21.80 4.84 -10.26
N ASP A 482 -20.87 5.39 -11.04
CA ASP A 482 -20.62 6.82 -11.15
C ASP A 482 -21.76 7.58 -11.84
N TRP A 483 -22.02 8.80 -11.39
CA TRP A 483 -22.75 9.77 -12.17
C TRP A 483 -21.87 10.24 -13.33
N TYR A 484 -22.49 10.44 -14.48
CA TYR A 484 -21.78 10.89 -15.69
C TYR A 484 -21.35 12.35 -15.56
N ALA A 485 -20.06 12.61 -15.80
CA ALA A 485 -19.47 13.93 -15.95
C ALA A 485 -18.24 13.88 -16.86
N GLY A 486 -17.82 15.02 -17.40
CA GLY A 486 -16.55 15.12 -18.14
C GLY A 486 -15.35 14.86 -17.22
N TYR A 487 -14.29 14.29 -17.77
CA TYR A 487 -13.04 14.05 -17.03
C TYR A 487 -12.24 15.34 -16.82
N SER A 488 -11.46 15.38 -15.75
CA SER A 488 -10.44 16.40 -15.51
C SER A 488 -9.07 15.93 -16.05
N ASP A 489 -8.14 16.87 -16.26
CA ASP A 489 -6.75 16.56 -16.60
C ASP A 489 -5.88 16.21 -15.37
N LYS A 490 -6.48 16.24 -14.18
CA LYS A 490 -5.80 15.97 -12.92
C LYS A 490 -5.59 14.47 -12.71
N LYS A 491 -4.59 14.16 -11.90
CA LYS A 491 -4.43 12.80 -11.35
C LYS A 491 -5.54 12.53 -10.35
N GLU A 492 -6.15 11.36 -10.43
CA GLU A 492 -7.25 10.95 -9.55
C GLU A 492 -6.94 9.66 -8.81
N LEU A 493 -7.39 9.61 -7.55
CA LEU A 493 -7.20 8.49 -6.66
C LEU A 493 -8.56 7.88 -6.34
N ASN A 494 -8.76 6.60 -6.64
CA ASN A 494 -10.03 5.89 -6.42
C ASN A 494 -11.26 6.74 -6.84
N PRO A 495 -11.32 7.29 -8.07
CA PRO A 495 -12.42 8.15 -8.45
C PRO A 495 -13.76 7.42 -8.40
N ASN A 496 -14.78 8.12 -7.92
CA ASN A 496 -16.16 7.64 -7.79
C ASN A 496 -17.15 8.48 -8.60
N GLY A 497 -16.65 9.36 -9.47
CA GLY A 497 -17.46 10.35 -10.15
C GLY A 497 -18.00 11.45 -9.20
N PRO A 498 -18.83 12.38 -9.71
CA PRO A 498 -19.43 13.42 -8.89
C PRO A 498 -20.49 12.87 -7.92
N ASN A 499 -20.75 13.60 -6.83
CA ASN A 499 -21.69 13.17 -5.79
C ASN A 499 -23.17 13.15 -6.25
N ASN A 500 -23.49 13.86 -7.34
CA ASN A 500 -24.82 13.89 -7.94
C ASN A 500 -24.73 14.10 -9.45
N GLY A 501 -25.78 13.77 -10.17
CA GLY A 501 -25.87 13.89 -11.61
C GLY A 501 -27.27 13.54 -12.11
N LYS A 502 -27.45 13.59 -13.42
CA LYS A 502 -28.69 13.19 -14.10
C LYS A 502 -28.61 11.77 -14.61
N ASP A 503 -27.49 11.42 -15.21
CA ASP A 503 -27.29 10.16 -15.92
C ASP A 503 -26.19 9.34 -15.23
N ARG A 504 -26.33 8.01 -15.23
CA ARG A 504 -25.30 7.05 -14.76
C ARG A 504 -24.46 6.59 -15.93
N VAL A 505 -23.19 6.37 -15.67
CA VAL A 505 -22.23 5.86 -16.65
C VAL A 505 -22.57 4.42 -17.03
N ASN A 506 -22.44 4.11 -18.32
CA ASN A 506 -22.34 2.74 -18.81
C ASN A 506 -21.17 2.59 -19.81
N ARG A 507 -20.63 1.39 -19.91
CA ARG A 507 -19.36 1.11 -20.58
C ARG A 507 -19.43 -0.17 -21.42
N GLY A 508 -18.52 -0.30 -22.39
CA GLY A 508 -18.23 -1.56 -23.09
C GLY A 508 -18.85 -1.71 -24.48
N GLY A 509 -19.89 -0.97 -24.81
CA GLY A 509 -20.66 -1.21 -26.05
C GLY A 509 -21.64 -2.37 -25.92
N SER A 510 -22.39 -2.63 -26.98
CA SER A 510 -23.38 -3.72 -27.04
C SER A 510 -23.31 -4.53 -28.34
N TRP A 511 -24.08 -5.58 -28.43
CA TRP A 511 -24.25 -6.41 -29.63
C TRP A 511 -24.66 -5.61 -30.90
N ALA A 512 -25.19 -4.40 -30.72
CA ALA A 512 -25.62 -3.53 -31.83
C ALA A 512 -24.69 -2.33 -32.06
N SER A 513 -23.67 -2.15 -31.22
CA SER A 513 -22.76 -1.01 -31.28
C SER A 513 -21.74 -1.16 -32.39
N GLU A 514 -21.29 -0.05 -32.96
CA GLU A 514 -20.13 0.01 -33.84
C GLU A 514 -18.83 -0.25 -33.07
N ALA A 515 -17.77 -0.67 -33.75
CA ALA A 515 -16.46 -0.94 -33.15
C ALA A 515 -15.95 0.20 -32.27
N GLY A 516 -16.11 1.46 -32.70
CA GLY A 516 -15.71 2.64 -31.97
C GLY A 516 -16.34 2.77 -30.58
N ALA A 517 -17.57 2.30 -30.41
CA ALA A 517 -18.27 2.31 -29.12
C ALA A 517 -17.84 1.17 -28.19
N CYS A 518 -17.16 0.15 -28.71
CA CYS A 518 -16.64 -0.97 -27.94
C CYS A 518 -15.20 -0.74 -27.43
N ARG A 519 -14.59 0.43 -27.63
CA ARG A 519 -13.25 0.75 -27.10
C ARG A 519 -13.24 0.75 -25.57
N SER A 520 -12.10 0.42 -24.96
CA SER A 520 -11.93 0.47 -23.50
C SER A 520 -12.27 1.85 -22.91
N ALA A 521 -11.94 2.94 -23.62
CA ALA A 521 -12.20 4.32 -23.17
C ALA A 521 -13.61 4.83 -23.52
N SER A 522 -14.36 4.13 -24.38
CA SER A 522 -15.68 4.60 -24.80
C SER A 522 -16.65 4.63 -23.63
N ARG A 523 -17.41 5.73 -23.56
CA ARG A 523 -18.37 6.02 -22.51
C ARG A 523 -19.75 6.25 -23.10
N ASP A 524 -20.76 5.90 -22.35
CA ASP A 524 -22.13 6.30 -22.61
C ASP A 524 -22.84 6.54 -21.28
N SER A 525 -24.04 7.09 -21.31
CA SER A 525 -24.81 7.38 -20.11
C SER A 525 -26.31 7.30 -20.34
N ASN A 526 -27.01 6.88 -19.31
CA ASN A 526 -28.47 6.83 -19.31
C ASN A 526 -29.02 7.28 -17.94
N ILE A 527 -30.27 7.74 -17.90
CA ILE A 527 -30.94 8.00 -16.64
C ILE A 527 -31.07 6.70 -15.83
N PRO A 528 -30.99 6.73 -14.48
CA PRO A 528 -30.96 5.52 -13.64
C PRO A 528 -32.15 4.58 -13.83
N GLU A 529 -33.30 5.07 -14.30
CA GLU A 529 -34.53 4.34 -14.51
C GLU A 529 -34.61 3.63 -15.86
N ASP A 530 -33.72 3.97 -16.79
CA ASP A 530 -33.71 3.39 -18.14
C ASP A 530 -33.56 1.88 -18.11
N LYS A 531 -34.29 1.27 -19.05
CA LYS A 531 -34.25 -0.17 -19.29
C LYS A 531 -34.12 -0.38 -20.79
N SER A 532 -33.10 -1.09 -21.19
CA SER A 532 -32.80 -1.28 -22.61
C SER A 532 -32.31 -2.69 -22.89
N PRO A 533 -32.63 -3.28 -24.06
CA PRO A 533 -32.09 -4.57 -24.46
C PRO A 533 -30.58 -4.51 -24.79
N PHE A 534 -29.98 -3.36 -24.66
CA PHE A 534 -28.55 -3.12 -24.88
C PHE A 534 -27.78 -2.96 -23.57
N ILE A 535 -28.45 -2.89 -22.41
CA ILE A 535 -27.81 -2.54 -21.13
C ILE A 535 -28.03 -3.63 -20.09
N GLY A 536 -26.95 -4.17 -19.57
CA GLY A 536 -26.82 -5.05 -18.42
C GLY A 536 -25.82 -4.53 -17.40
N PHE A 537 -25.10 -5.41 -16.72
CA PHE A 537 -24.07 -5.01 -15.73
C PHE A 537 -23.18 -6.19 -15.33
N ARG A 538 -22.03 -5.87 -14.74
CA ARG A 538 -21.21 -6.82 -13.96
C ARG A 538 -20.80 -6.20 -12.64
N PRO A 539 -20.92 -6.89 -11.53
CA PRO A 539 -20.51 -6.39 -10.23
C PRO A 539 -19.04 -6.64 -9.92
N VAL A 540 -18.55 -5.88 -8.93
CA VAL A 540 -17.31 -6.15 -8.20
C VAL A 540 -17.62 -6.68 -6.81
N LEU A 541 -16.68 -7.42 -6.24
CA LEU A 541 -16.72 -7.95 -4.88
C LEU A 541 -15.45 -7.54 -4.15
N ILE A 542 -15.61 -6.93 -2.99
CA ILE A 542 -14.55 -6.67 -2.02
C ILE A 542 -14.79 -7.63 -0.85
N LEU A 543 -13.82 -8.50 -0.57
CA LEU A 543 -13.92 -9.39 0.59
C LEU A 543 -13.62 -8.60 1.86
N ASN A 544 -14.40 -8.83 2.89
CA ASN A 544 -14.04 -8.34 4.22
C ASN A 544 -12.82 -9.14 4.67
N GLU A 545 -11.70 -8.52 4.87
CA GLU A 545 -10.56 -9.14 5.55
C GLU A 545 -11.03 -9.62 6.93
N LYS A 546 -10.73 -10.89 7.24
CA LYS A 546 -11.08 -11.49 8.54
C LYS A 546 -10.04 -11.14 9.57
#